data_8ab1bf44b7d2cc38a24cc1d6f96af57d
#
_entry.id   8ab1bf44b7d2cc38a24cc1d6f96af57d
#
_cell.length_a   1.000
_cell.length_b   1.000
_cell.length_c   1.000
_cell.angle_alpha   90.00
_cell.angle_beta   90.00
_cell.angle_gamma   90.00
#
_symmetry.space_group_name_H-M   'P 1'
#
loop_
_entity.id
_entity.type
_entity.pdbx_description
1 polymer ?
#
loop_
_entity_poly.entity_id
_entity_poly.type
_entity_poly.pdbx_seq_one_letter_code
_entity_poly.pdbx_strand_id
1 'polypeptide(L)'
;ALGTRVNVQALDGHRVVPTGGPTFGLFMPIFFAMAVLFMILMSSGYTMSAVADEKENRTMEVLVTSTSTNRLITGKIVGIIAIGITLLVTWGVIIFGATLIARQLGVGWFQDLSIDWRVMSATLLVGIPAYALAITLMTAIGAMVTSVQEGQSVSSIFVILHLIPLYVSFIYIKNPHSPISIALSIAPFTGLMTIGMRNIFTIVPTWQIIASVAVQLTGFLGALWLAGKSLRLGMLKYGQRLTWDKLLKSASR
;
A
#
# COMPACT_ATOMS: atom_id res chain seq x y z
N ALA A 1 -1.24 47.49 5.32
CA ALA A 1 -0.35 46.40 4.96
C ALA A 1 -0.91 45.73 3.69
N LEU A 2 -0.31 46.01 2.56
CA LEU A 2 -0.66 45.42 1.24
C LEU A 2 -0.16 43.96 1.29
N GLY A 3 -1.07 43.01 1.53
CA GLY A 3 -0.80 41.62 1.32
C GLY A 3 -0.58 41.35 -0.16
N THR A 4 0.65 41.25 -0.60
CA THR A 4 1.02 40.76 -1.91
C THR A 4 0.53 39.35 -2.06
N ARG A 5 -0.56 39.13 -2.80
CA ARG A 5 -1.02 37.80 -3.20
C ARG A 5 -0.01 37.26 -4.21
N VAL A 6 0.86 36.35 -3.74
CA VAL A 6 1.76 35.63 -4.63
C VAL A 6 0.95 34.55 -5.34
N ASN A 7 0.67 34.78 -6.62
CA ASN A 7 0.01 33.78 -7.48
C ASN A 7 1.06 32.77 -7.94
N VAL A 8 1.21 31.67 -7.24
CA VAL A 8 2.07 30.55 -7.66
C VAL A 8 1.25 29.70 -8.63
N GLN A 9 1.38 29.97 -9.93
CA GLN A 9 0.90 29.03 -10.95
C GLN A 9 1.87 27.85 -11.00
N ALA A 10 1.33 26.62 -10.88
CA ALA A 10 2.11 25.43 -11.21
C ALA A 10 2.58 25.55 -12.67
N LEU A 11 3.81 25.13 -12.96
CA LEU A 11 4.44 25.23 -14.28
C LEU A 11 3.59 24.68 -15.43
N ASP A 12 2.59 23.84 -15.13
CA ASP A 12 1.68 23.22 -16.10
C ASP A 12 0.31 23.91 -16.18
N GLY A 13 0.09 25.05 -15.51
CA GLY A 13 -1.17 25.79 -15.52
C GLY A 13 -2.39 25.08 -14.89
N HIS A 14 -2.23 23.88 -14.33
CA HIS A 14 -3.34 23.03 -13.88
C HIS A 14 -3.60 23.05 -12.39
N ARG A 15 -2.72 23.61 -11.56
CA ARG A 15 -2.93 23.75 -10.13
C ARG A 15 -2.72 25.19 -9.67
N VAL A 16 -3.81 25.88 -9.41
CA VAL A 16 -3.77 27.16 -8.71
C VAL A 16 -3.59 26.82 -7.22
N VAL A 17 -2.42 27.10 -6.69
CA VAL A 17 -2.21 27.06 -5.24
C VAL A 17 -2.98 28.23 -4.65
N PRO A 18 -3.96 28.03 -3.74
CA PRO A 18 -4.67 29.13 -3.11
C PRO A 18 -3.67 30.05 -2.43
N THR A 19 -3.55 31.28 -2.90
CA THR A 19 -2.70 32.28 -2.32
C THR A 19 -3.35 32.81 -1.06
N GLY A 20 -2.77 32.48 0.10
CA GLY A 20 -3.17 33.07 1.39
C GLY A 20 -3.63 32.11 2.46
N GLY A 21 -3.76 30.80 2.18
CA GLY A 21 -4.02 29.77 3.19
C GLY A 21 -2.72 29.05 3.57
N PRO A 22 -2.68 28.38 4.74
CA PRO A 22 -1.55 27.57 5.12
C PRO A 22 -1.32 26.48 4.06
N THR A 23 -0.07 26.36 3.64
CA THR A 23 0.41 25.38 2.65
C THR A 23 0.17 23.91 3.03
N PHE A 24 -0.38 23.66 4.22
CA PHE A 24 -0.65 22.35 4.79
C PHE A 24 -1.59 21.49 3.89
N GLY A 25 -2.61 22.11 3.29
CA GLY A 25 -3.53 21.40 2.38
C GLY A 25 -2.84 20.79 1.16
N LEU A 26 -1.71 21.36 0.71
CA LEU A 26 -0.92 20.82 -0.39
C LEU A 26 -0.24 19.49 -0.02
N PHE A 27 0.09 19.29 1.25
CA PHE A 27 0.74 18.09 1.72
C PHE A 27 -0.23 16.98 2.11
N MET A 28 -1.55 17.25 2.15
CA MET A 28 -2.56 16.25 2.47
C MET A 28 -2.46 14.96 1.62
N PRO A 29 -2.23 15.02 0.30
CA PRO A 29 -2.11 13.82 -0.52
C PRO A 29 -0.97 12.90 -0.06
N ILE A 30 0.18 13.47 0.32
CA ILE A 30 1.30 12.66 0.79
C ILE A 30 1.04 12.11 2.19
N PHE A 31 0.48 12.88 3.12
CA PHE A 31 0.12 12.38 4.44
C PHE A 31 -0.88 11.23 4.36
N PHE A 32 -1.86 11.35 3.48
CA PHE A 32 -2.83 10.29 3.24
C PHE A 32 -2.18 9.05 2.62
N ALA A 33 -1.33 9.23 1.60
CA ALA A 33 -0.58 8.12 0.99
C ALA A 33 0.35 7.44 2.02
N MET A 34 1.00 8.22 2.90
CA MET A 34 1.82 7.68 3.99
C MET A 34 0.98 6.89 4.99
N ALA A 35 -0.19 7.37 5.38
CA ALA A 35 -1.08 6.63 6.29
C ALA A 35 -1.48 5.28 5.70
N VAL A 36 -1.86 5.24 4.41
CA VAL A 36 -2.16 3.99 3.70
C VAL A 36 -0.92 3.10 3.58
N LEU A 37 0.25 3.68 3.33
CA LEU A 37 1.51 2.94 3.29
C LEU A 37 1.85 2.30 4.64
N PHE A 38 1.74 3.04 5.75
CA PHE A 38 1.95 2.49 7.08
C PHE A 38 0.99 1.34 7.37
N MET A 39 -0.28 1.47 6.99
CA MET A 39 -1.25 0.39 7.08
C MET A 39 -0.80 -0.85 6.29
N ILE A 40 -0.30 -0.66 5.05
CA ILE A 40 0.24 -1.74 4.22
C ILE A 40 1.41 -2.43 4.94
N LEU A 41 2.38 -1.67 5.42
CA LEU A 41 3.59 -2.21 6.03
C LEU A 41 3.29 -2.98 7.33
N MET A 42 2.46 -2.41 8.20
CA MET A 42 2.07 -3.05 9.47
C MET A 42 1.28 -4.34 9.23
N SER A 43 0.25 -4.29 8.39
CA SER A 43 -0.58 -5.45 8.10
C SER A 43 0.18 -6.55 7.35
N SER A 44 1.06 -6.17 6.43
CA SER A 44 1.86 -7.12 5.65
C SER A 44 2.84 -7.88 6.54
N GLY A 45 3.56 -7.17 7.42
CA GLY A 45 4.49 -7.78 8.37
C GLY A 45 3.79 -8.74 9.34
N TYR A 46 2.64 -8.30 9.89
CA TYR A 46 1.82 -9.15 10.76
C TYR A 46 1.33 -10.41 10.03
N THR A 47 0.84 -10.26 8.80
CA THR A 47 0.33 -11.39 8.02
C THR A 47 1.40 -12.43 7.74
N MET A 48 2.59 -11.98 7.33
CA MET A 48 3.72 -12.87 7.09
C MET A 48 4.11 -13.62 8.37
N SER A 49 4.24 -12.89 9.49
CA SER A 49 4.60 -13.48 10.78
C SER A 49 3.56 -14.50 11.26
N ALA A 50 2.26 -14.17 11.14
CA ALA A 50 1.18 -15.08 11.54
C ALA A 50 1.19 -16.38 10.73
N VAL A 51 1.46 -16.32 9.41
CA VAL A 51 1.54 -17.52 8.57
C VAL A 51 2.78 -18.36 8.88
N ALA A 52 3.93 -17.70 9.10
CA ALA A 52 5.17 -18.38 9.44
C ALA A 52 5.09 -19.06 10.82
N ASP A 53 4.50 -18.37 11.82
CA ASP A 53 4.30 -18.88 13.19
C ASP A 53 3.37 -20.10 13.22
N GLU A 54 2.25 -20.06 12.49
CA GLU A 54 1.34 -21.21 12.37
C GLU A 54 2.05 -22.45 11.77
N LYS A 55 2.99 -22.22 10.84
CA LYS A 55 3.80 -23.30 10.24
C LYS A 55 4.85 -23.81 11.23
N GLU A 56 5.54 -22.92 11.94
CA GLU A 56 6.56 -23.25 12.93
C GLU A 56 5.98 -24.04 14.10
N ASN A 57 4.80 -23.65 14.60
CA ASN A 57 4.11 -24.28 15.72
C ASN A 57 3.21 -25.48 15.35
N ARG A 58 3.25 -25.94 14.10
CA ARG A 58 2.45 -27.07 13.58
C ARG A 58 0.92 -26.91 13.72
N THR A 59 0.45 -25.70 14.01
CA THR A 59 -0.99 -25.41 14.16
C THR A 59 -1.76 -25.71 12.86
N MET A 60 -1.06 -25.62 11.73
CA MET A 60 -1.61 -25.96 10.41
C MET A 60 -2.07 -27.43 10.29
N GLU A 61 -1.45 -28.37 11.00
CA GLU A 61 -1.86 -29.79 10.97
C GLU A 61 -3.30 -29.97 11.49
N VAL A 62 -3.62 -29.28 12.58
CA VAL A 62 -4.96 -29.32 13.18
C VAL A 62 -5.99 -28.63 12.30
N LEU A 63 -5.62 -27.50 11.70
CA LEU A 63 -6.52 -26.74 10.84
C LEU A 63 -6.88 -27.46 9.53
N VAL A 64 -5.92 -28.17 8.93
CA VAL A 64 -6.12 -28.93 7.67
C VAL A 64 -7.00 -30.16 7.88
N THR A 65 -6.98 -30.77 9.06
CA THR A 65 -7.90 -31.89 9.37
C THR A 65 -9.33 -31.42 9.58
N SER A 66 -9.53 -30.14 9.93
CA SER A 66 -10.85 -29.59 10.26
C SER A 66 -11.56 -28.91 9.07
N THR A 67 -10.80 -28.44 8.05
CA THR A 67 -11.37 -27.73 6.90
C THR A 67 -10.53 -27.89 5.64
N SER A 68 -11.13 -27.60 4.46
CA SER A 68 -10.37 -27.66 3.21
C SER A 68 -9.36 -26.50 3.13
N THR A 69 -8.18 -26.80 2.60
CA THR A 69 -7.09 -25.83 2.40
C THR A 69 -7.53 -24.55 1.69
N ASN A 70 -8.39 -24.66 0.68
CA ASN A 70 -8.88 -23.48 -0.06
C ASN A 70 -9.75 -22.59 0.81
N ARG A 71 -10.62 -23.16 1.65
CA ARG A 71 -11.46 -22.37 2.59
C ARG A 71 -10.61 -21.66 3.62
N LEU A 72 -9.59 -22.35 4.14
CA LEU A 72 -8.65 -21.78 5.11
C LEU A 72 -7.92 -20.57 4.51
N ILE A 73 -7.36 -20.71 3.31
CA ILE A 73 -6.62 -19.66 2.61
C ILE A 73 -7.53 -18.46 2.34
N THR A 74 -8.70 -18.73 1.75
CA THR A 74 -9.66 -17.67 1.41
C THR A 74 -10.14 -16.94 2.65
N GLY A 75 -10.51 -17.68 3.71
CA GLY A 75 -10.93 -17.10 4.98
C GLY A 75 -9.84 -16.20 5.60
N LYS A 76 -8.59 -16.66 5.57
CA LYS A 76 -7.46 -15.88 6.08
C LYS A 76 -7.25 -14.59 5.29
N ILE A 77 -7.21 -14.65 3.96
CA ILE A 77 -7.04 -13.47 3.10
C ILE A 77 -8.20 -12.49 3.30
N VAL A 78 -9.44 -12.99 3.29
CA VAL A 78 -10.63 -12.14 3.52
C VAL A 78 -10.60 -11.51 4.91
N GLY A 79 -10.24 -12.27 5.95
CA GLY A 79 -10.11 -11.75 7.31
C GLY A 79 -9.08 -10.63 7.43
N ILE A 80 -7.92 -10.78 6.79
CA ILE A 80 -6.86 -9.78 6.82
C ILE A 80 -7.25 -8.53 6.01
N ILE A 81 -7.90 -8.70 4.86
CA ILE A 81 -8.45 -7.57 4.08
C ILE A 81 -9.49 -6.82 4.93
N ALA A 82 -10.36 -7.53 5.64
CA ALA A 82 -11.36 -6.93 6.51
C ALA A 82 -10.69 -6.12 7.65
N ILE A 83 -9.64 -6.63 8.27
CA ILE A 83 -8.84 -5.90 9.28
C ILE A 83 -8.28 -4.61 8.67
N GLY A 84 -7.72 -4.68 7.46
CA GLY A 84 -7.19 -3.50 6.79
C GLY A 84 -8.25 -2.45 6.47
N ILE A 85 -9.41 -2.87 6.00
CA ILE A 85 -10.54 -1.95 5.77
C ILE A 85 -10.98 -1.31 7.08
N THR A 86 -11.07 -2.09 8.17
CA THR A 86 -11.42 -1.58 9.50
C THR A 86 -10.40 -0.53 9.96
N LEU A 87 -9.10 -0.79 9.81
CA LEU A 87 -8.05 0.16 10.13
C LEU A 87 -8.16 1.44 9.30
N LEU A 88 -8.39 1.30 7.99
CA LEU A 88 -8.54 2.44 7.08
C LEU A 88 -9.74 3.32 7.47
N VAL A 89 -10.88 2.70 7.77
CA VAL A 89 -12.08 3.41 8.25
C VAL A 89 -11.80 4.08 9.60
N THR A 90 -11.16 3.38 10.54
CA THR A 90 -10.82 3.92 11.86
C THR A 90 -9.92 5.14 11.75
N TRP A 91 -8.85 5.07 10.96
CA TRP A 91 -7.97 6.21 10.71
C TRP A 91 -8.69 7.36 10.01
N GLY A 92 -9.56 7.06 9.04
CA GLY A 92 -10.39 8.05 8.38
C GLY A 92 -11.29 8.81 9.36
N VAL A 93 -11.96 8.10 10.26
CA VAL A 93 -12.82 8.68 11.31
C VAL A 93 -11.99 9.53 12.28
N ILE A 94 -10.82 9.05 12.71
CA ILE A 94 -9.93 9.79 13.62
C ILE A 94 -9.45 11.09 12.96
N ILE A 95 -8.95 11.03 11.72
CA ILE A 95 -8.45 12.22 11.02
C ILE A 95 -9.59 13.22 10.77
N PHE A 96 -10.76 12.73 10.34
CA PHE A 96 -11.92 13.57 10.11
C PHE A 96 -12.39 14.24 11.42
N GLY A 97 -12.52 13.48 12.50
CA GLY A 97 -12.91 14.00 13.82
C GLY A 97 -11.90 15.00 14.35
N ALA A 98 -10.59 14.69 14.26
CA ALA A 98 -9.52 15.61 14.66
C ALA A 98 -9.57 16.93 13.85
N THR A 99 -9.85 16.86 12.56
CA THR A 99 -10.00 18.04 11.70
C THR A 99 -11.19 18.91 12.12
N LEU A 100 -12.34 18.29 12.45
CA LEU A 100 -13.51 19.03 12.93
C LEU A 100 -13.23 19.73 14.26
N ILE A 101 -12.62 19.03 15.22
CA ILE A 101 -12.26 19.58 16.53
C ILE A 101 -11.27 20.73 16.37
N ALA A 102 -10.23 20.54 15.55
CA ALA A 102 -9.22 21.58 15.31
C ALA A 102 -9.82 22.86 14.68
N ARG A 103 -10.82 22.70 13.79
CA ARG A 103 -11.57 23.84 13.24
C ARG A 103 -12.39 24.56 14.31
N GLN A 104 -13.07 23.84 15.20
CA GLN A 104 -13.84 24.43 16.30
C GLN A 104 -12.96 25.17 17.31
N LEU A 105 -11.77 24.65 17.58
CA LEU A 105 -10.78 25.28 18.46
C LEU A 105 -10.05 26.47 17.82
N GLY A 106 -10.37 26.81 16.57
CA GLY A 106 -9.77 27.96 15.89
C GLY A 106 -8.29 27.76 15.50
N VAL A 107 -7.83 26.51 15.38
CA VAL A 107 -6.47 26.23 14.93
C VAL A 107 -6.33 26.64 13.48
N GLY A 108 -5.62 27.75 13.23
CA GLY A 108 -5.60 28.43 11.91
C GLY A 108 -5.21 27.54 10.74
N TRP A 109 -4.36 26.53 10.95
CA TRP A 109 -3.92 25.61 9.90
C TRP A 109 -5.04 24.70 9.38
N PHE A 110 -6.08 24.50 10.16
CA PHE A 110 -7.22 23.64 9.81
C PHE A 110 -8.44 24.42 9.32
N GLN A 111 -8.49 25.76 9.52
CA GLN A 111 -9.64 26.56 9.11
C GLN A 111 -9.79 26.60 7.59
N ASP A 112 -8.66 26.73 6.87
CA ASP A 112 -8.61 26.82 5.40
C ASP A 112 -8.27 25.48 4.72
N LEU A 113 -8.35 24.37 5.44
CA LEU A 113 -8.05 23.05 4.91
C LEU A 113 -9.11 22.65 3.87
N SER A 114 -8.76 22.72 2.62
CA SER A 114 -9.56 22.18 1.51
C SER A 114 -9.12 20.75 1.19
N ILE A 115 -10.03 19.80 1.34
CA ILE A 115 -9.78 18.41 0.96
C ILE A 115 -10.07 18.27 -0.53
N ASP A 116 -9.04 17.98 -1.31
CA ASP A 116 -9.19 17.63 -2.72
C ASP A 116 -9.63 16.16 -2.83
N TRP A 117 -10.95 15.96 -2.91
CA TRP A 117 -11.57 14.63 -3.01
C TRP A 117 -11.13 13.85 -4.23
N ARG A 118 -10.78 14.52 -5.32
CA ARG A 118 -10.25 13.88 -6.54
C ARG A 118 -8.92 13.23 -6.27
N VAL A 119 -8.04 13.90 -5.57
CA VAL A 119 -6.72 13.39 -5.22
C VAL A 119 -6.83 12.27 -4.18
N MET A 120 -7.67 12.44 -3.17
CA MET A 120 -7.88 11.42 -2.15
C MET A 120 -8.50 10.14 -2.72
N SER A 121 -9.51 10.27 -3.58
CA SER A 121 -10.11 9.11 -4.25
C SER A 121 -9.11 8.39 -5.17
N ALA A 122 -8.27 9.12 -5.90
CA ALA A 122 -7.20 8.53 -6.70
C ALA A 122 -6.21 7.73 -5.85
N THR A 123 -5.81 8.28 -4.69
CA THR A 123 -4.90 7.60 -3.75
C THR A 123 -5.55 6.34 -3.17
N LEU A 124 -6.84 6.37 -2.83
CA LEU A 124 -7.58 5.18 -2.37
C LEU A 124 -7.71 4.13 -3.46
N LEU A 125 -8.04 4.53 -4.69
CA LEU A 125 -8.16 3.62 -5.83
C LEU A 125 -6.86 2.85 -6.09
N VAL A 126 -5.72 3.47 -5.88
CA VAL A 126 -4.40 2.82 -5.99
C VAL A 126 -4.04 2.07 -4.70
N GLY A 127 -4.39 2.60 -3.54
CA GLY A 127 -4.03 2.05 -2.23
C GLY A 127 -4.71 0.72 -1.92
N ILE A 128 -5.98 0.54 -2.30
CA ILE A 128 -6.72 -0.70 -2.04
C ILE A 128 -6.09 -1.91 -2.75
N PRO A 129 -5.84 -1.87 -4.08
CA PRO A 129 -5.18 -2.99 -4.75
C PRO A 129 -3.71 -3.15 -4.32
N ALA A 130 -3.00 -2.06 -3.96
CA ALA A 130 -1.67 -2.14 -3.38
C ALA A 130 -1.67 -2.92 -2.06
N TYR A 131 -2.64 -2.64 -1.19
CA TYR A 131 -2.83 -3.34 0.06
C TYR A 131 -3.11 -4.83 -0.17
N ALA A 132 -4.04 -5.16 -1.06
CA ALA A 132 -4.39 -6.54 -1.40
C ALA A 132 -3.18 -7.32 -1.95
N LEU A 133 -2.41 -6.70 -2.86
CA LEU A 133 -1.18 -7.27 -3.40
C LEU A 133 -0.16 -7.54 -2.29
N ALA A 134 0.12 -6.56 -1.45
CA ALA A 134 1.13 -6.66 -0.40
C ALA A 134 0.81 -7.77 0.61
N ILE A 135 -0.42 -7.82 1.11
CA ILE A 135 -0.88 -8.86 2.06
C ILE A 135 -0.79 -10.24 1.45
N THR A 136 -1.27 -10.40 0.22
CA THR A 136 -1.30 -11.71 -0.44
C THR A 136 0.11 -12.21 -0.72
N LEU A 137 1.02 -11.32 -1.12
CA LEU A 137 2.41 -11.66 -1.32
C LEU A 137 3.10 -12.05 0.00
N MET A 138 2.84 -11.31 1.08
CA MET A 138 3.38 -11.64 2.41
C MET A 138 2.83 -12.95 2.95
N THR A 139 1.57 -13.30 2.65
CA THR A 139 1.00 -14.62 2.93
C THR A 139 1.79 -15.72 2.20
N ALA A 140 2.11 -15.50 0.92
CA ALA A 140 2.90 -16.45 0.14
C ALA A 140 4.30 -16.63 0.73
N ILE A 141 4.97 -15.53 1.09
CA ILE A 141 6.31 -15.54 1.71
C ILE A 141 6.27 -16.29 3.05
N GLY A 142 5.30 -15.98 3.93
CA GLY A 142 5.14 -16.66 5.22
C GLY A 142 4.99 -18.17 5.07
N ALA A 143 4.29 -18.62 4.01
CA ALA A 143 4.16 -20.06 3.73
C ALA A 143 5.46 -20.71 3.19
N MET A 144 6.38 -19.93 2.62
CA MET A 144 7.63 -20.43 2.02
C MET A 144 8.77 -20.52 3.02
N VAL A 145 8.84 -19.61 3.98
CA VAL A 145 9.90 -19.52 4.99
C VAL A 145 9.78 -20.60 6.05
N THR A 146 10.87 -20.84 6.80
CA THR A 146 10.93 -21.84 7.86
C THR A 146 10.75 -21.25 9.27
N SER A 147 11.00 -19.96 9.43
CA SER A 147 10.85 -19.23 10.69
C SER A 147 10.36 -17.81 10.49
N VAL A 148 9.80 -17.23 11.55
CA VAL A 148 9.37 -15.82 11.55
C VAL A 148 10.53 -14.87 11.24
N GLN A 149 11.74 -15.12 11.78
CA GLN A 149 12.92 -14.28 11.54
C GLN A 149 13.35 -14.27 10.07
N GLU A 150 13.32 -15.45 9.42
CA GLU A 150 13.61 -15.54 7.99
C GLU A 150 12.60 -14.72 7.18
N GLY A 151 11.32 -14.84 7.51
CA GLY A 151 10.25 -14.09 6.88
C GLY A 151 10.40 -12.57 7.04
N GLN A 152 10.76 -12.09 8.22
CA GLN A 152 11.02 -10.67 8.48
C GLN A 152 12.18 -10.14 7.65
N SER A 153 13.26 -10.91 7.49
CA SER A 153 14.39 -10.54 6.64
C SER A 153 13.98 -10.37 5.17
N VAL A 154 13.13 -11.25 4.65
CA VAL A 154 12.59 -11.15 3.29
C VAL A 154 11.62 -9.97 3.18
N SER A 155 10.76 -9.78 4.18
CA SER A 155 9.77 -8.69 4.19
C SER A 155 10.42 -7.30 4.18
N SER A 156 11.61 -7.14 4.78
CA SER A 156 12.34 -5.86 4.80
C SER A 156 12.67 -5.34 3.41
N ILE A 157 12.88 -6.22 2.43
CA ILE A 157 13.12 -5.84 1.03
C ILE A 157 11.90 -5.12 0.46
N PHE A 158 10.69 -5.59 0.79
CA PHE A 158 9.45 -4.96 0.33
C PHE A 158 9.19 -3.61 1.00
N VAL A 159 9.62 -3.45 2.26
CA VAL A 159 9.61 -2.13 2.93
C VAL A 159 10.48 -1.15 2.14
N ILE A 160 11.70 -1.54 1.77
CA ILE A 160 12.60 -0.69 0.98
C ILE A 160 11.98 -0.33 -0.37
N LEU A 161 11.36 -1.29 -1.07
CA LEU A 161 10.68 -1.02 -2.35
C LEU A 161 9.58 0.03 -2.23
N HIS A 162 8.78 -0.01 -1.16
CA HIS A 162 7.74 0.99 -0.91
C HIS A 162 8.30 2.38 -0.58
N LEU A 163 9.53 2.44 -0.02
CA LEU A 163 10.18 3.69 0.36
C LEU A 163 10.99 4.33 -0.78
N ILE A 164 11.27 3.60 -1.87
CA ILE A 164 11.99 4.15 -3.04
C ILE A 164 11.47 5.52 -3.48
N PRO A 165 10.14 5.76 -3.59
CA PRO A 165 9.63 7.05 -4.01
C PRO A 165 10.06 8.23 -3.11
N LEU A 166 10.25 7.99 -1.81
CA LEU A 166 10.72 9.02 -0.89
C LEU A 166 12.19 9.38 -1.17
N TYR A 167 13.04 8.38 -1.42
CA TYR A 167 14.46 8.61 -1.73
C TYR A 167 14.68 9.34 -3.04
N VAL A 168 13.80 9.11 -4.03
CA VAL A 168 13.90 9.76 -5.35
C VAL A 168 12.97 10.96 -5.50
N SER A 169 12.47 11.50 -4.40
CA SER A 169 11.51 12.62 -4.35
C SER A 169 11.96 13.86 -5.13
N PHE A 170 13.28 14.12 -5.18
CA PHE A 170 13.86 15.23 -5.96
C PHE A 170 13.50 15.18 -7.45
N ILE A 171 13.21 13.99 -8.00
CA ILE A 171 12.79 13.84 -9.40
C ILE A 171 11.42 14.45 -9.60
N TYR A 172 10.50 14.24 -8.67
CA TYR A 172 9.11 14.76 -8.74
C TYR A 172 9.08 16.27 -8.57
N ILE A 173 10.00 16.82 -7.77
CA ILE A 173 10.14 18.27 -7.53
C ILE A 173 10.63 18.95 -8.80
N LYS A 174 11.63 18.37 -9.49
CA LYS A 174 12.21 18.95 -10.70
C LYS A 174 11.33 18.76 -11.94
N ASN A 175 10.81 17.54 -12.11
CA ASN A 175 9.96 17.21 -13.27
C ASN A 175 8.96 16.10 -12.89
N PRO A 176 7.74 16.47 -12.46
CA PRO A 176 6.72 15.49 -12.10
C PRO A 176 6.23 14.64 -13.28
N HIS A 177 6.46 15.08 -14.52
CA HIS A 177 6.08 14.36 -15.75
C HIS A 177 7.24 13.59 -16.38
N SER A 178 8.38 13.44 -15.71
CA SER A 178 9.51 12.67 -16.24
C SER A 178 9.12 11.20 -16.48
N PRO A 179 9.74 10.50 -17.45
CA PRO A 179 9.50 9.08 -17.70
C PRO A 179 9.69 8.22 -16.45
N ILE A 180 10.65 8.57 -15.59
CA ILE A 180 10.90 7.88 -14.30
C ILE A 180 9.73 8.10 -13.36
N SER A 181 9.21 9.32 -13.23
CA SER A 181 8.04 9.63 -12.40
C SER A 181 6.80 8.84 -12.85
N ILE A 182 6.61 8.72 -14.17
CA ILE A 182 5.51 7.93 -14.76
C ILE A 182 5.70 6.45 -14.46
N ALA A 183 6.89 5.90 -14.71
CA ALA A 183 7.19 4.49 -14.45
C ALA A 183 6.98 4.11 -12.98
N LEU A 184 7.47 4.93 -12.04
CA LEU A 184 7.29 4.71 -10.60
C LEU A 184 5.82 4.87 -10.15
N SER A 185 5.02 5.69 -10.84
CA SER A 185 3.58 5.79 -10.56
C SER A 185 2.79 4.53 -10.96
N ILE A 186 3.25 3.81 -11.98
CA ILE A 186 2.58 2.61 -12.50
C ILE A 186 3.13 1.35 -11.83
N ALA A 187 4.39 1.35 -11.42
CA ALA A 187 5.03 0.17 -10.84
C ALA A 187 4.36 -0.27 -9.53
N PRO A 188 4.26 -1.60 -9.27
CA PRO A 188 3.77 -2.13 -8.01
C PRO A 188 4.70 -1.68 -6.88
N PHE A 189 4.16 -1.57 -5.67
CA PHE A 189 4.84 -1.10 -4.44
C PHE A 189 5.19 0.39 -4.42
N THR A 190 5.59 1.02 -5.53
CA THR A 190 5.99 2.43 -5.57
C THR A 190 4.83 3.37 -5.94
N GLY A 191 3.84 2.88 -6.69
CA GLY A 191 2.77 3.67 -7.29
C GLY A 191 1.99 4.54 -6.30
N LEU A 192 1.62 3.97 -5.15
CA LEU A 192 0.86 4.69 -4.11
C LEU A 192 1.59 5.96 -3.63
N MET A 193 2.85 5.80 -3.21
CA MET A 193 3.65 6.92 -2.70
C MET A 193 4.01 7.90 -3.79
N THR A 194 4.37 7.40 -4.99
CA THR A 194 4.68 8.28 -6.12
C THR A 194 3.50 9.15 -6.52
N ILE A 195 2.30 8.59 -6.60
CA ILE A 195 1.07 9.33 -6.93
C ILE A 195 0.76 10.35 -5.83
N GLY A 196 0.86 9.96 -4.55
CA GLY A 196 0.68 10.87 -3.42
C GLY A 196 1.63 12.06 -3.46
N MET A 197 2.92 11.82 -3.72
CA MET A 197 3.93 12.88 -3.81
C MET A 197 3.76 13.77 -5.04
N ARG A 198 3.49 13.17 -6.21
CA ARG A 198 3.28 13.94 -7.44
C ARG A 198 2.05 14.84 -7.37
N ASN A 199 1.01 14.42 -6.65
CA ASN A 199 -0.19 15.22 -6.47
C ASN A 199 0.01 16.50 -5.66
N ILE A 200 1.18 16.69 -5.02
CA ILE A 200 1.57 17.98 -4.43
C ILE A 200 1.85 19.00 -5.54
N PHE A 201 2.52 18.57 -6.60
CA PHE A 201 3.06 19.47 -7.65
C PHE A 201 2.17 19.50 -8.89
N THR A 202 1.48 18.40 -9.21
CA THR A 202 0.67 18.27 -10.44
C THR A 202 -0.52 17.35 -10.22
N ILE A 203 -1.49 17.41 -11.11
CA ILE A 203 -2.59 16.44 -11.15
C ILE A 203 -2.13 15.26 -11.99
N VAL A 204 -2.05 14.07 -11.35
CA VAL A 204 -1.68 12.85 -12.06
C VAL A 204 -2.76 12.47 -13.07
N PRO A 205 -2.40 12.23 -14.35
CA PRO A 205 -3.36 11.85 -15.37
C PRO A 205 -4.09 10.56 -15.05
N THR A 206 -5.40 10.51 -15.33
CA THR A 206 -6.27 9.36 -14.99
C THR A 206 -5.77 8.04 -15.59
N TRP A 207 -5.19 8.06 -16.78
CA TRP A 207 -4.66 6.85 -17.41
C TRP A 207 -3.52 6.21 -16.60
N GLN A 208 -2.70 7.02 -15.90
CA GLN A 208 -1.62 6.49 -15.04
C GLN A 208 -2.20 5.83 -13.78
N ILE A 209 -3.27 6.40 -13.22
CA ILE A 209 -3.99 5.81 -12.09
C ILE A 209 -4.58 4.46 -12.51
N ILE A 210 -5.25 4.40 -13.66
CA ILE A 210 -5.82 3.16 -14.21
C ILE A 210 -4.72 2.13 -14.48
N ALA A 211 -3.62 2.54 -15.08
CA ALA A 211 -2.49 1.65 -15.34
C ALA A 211 -1.87 1.12 -14.04
N SER A 212 -1.71 1.96 -13.02
CA SER A 212 -1.23 1.54 -11.69
C SER A 212 -2.15 0.52 -11.05
N VAL A 213 -3.46 0.78 -11.06
CA VAL A 213 -4.47 -0.16 -10.54
C VAL A 213 -4.43 -1.48 -11.29
N ALA A 214 -4.35 -1.45 -12.62
CA ALA A 214 -4.30 -2.66 -13.45
C ALA A 214 -3.06 -3.51 -13.15
N VAL A 215 -1.89 -2.89 -13.04
CA VAL A 215 -0.64 -3.58 -12.70
C VAL A 215 -0.71 -4.20 -11.31
N GLN A 216 -1.26 -3.49 -10.33
CA GLN A 216 -1.38 -3.99 -8.96
C GLN A 216 -2.41 -5.13 -8.87
N LEU A 217 -3.55 -5.04 -9.56
CA LEU A 217 -4.54 -6.11 -9.62
C LEU A 217 -3.97 -7.36 -10.31
N THR A 218 -3.22 -7.19 -11.39
CA THR A 218 -2.53 -8.31 -12.06
C THR A 218 -1.52 -8.96 -11.13
N GLY A 219 -0.73 -8.13 -10.42
CA GLY A 219 0.20 -8.59 -9.39
C GLY A 219 -0.51 -9.32 -8.24
N PHE A 220 -1.65 -8.80 -7.77
CA PHE A 220 -2.48 -9.43 -6.74
C PHE A 220 -2.97 -10.83 -7.18
N LEU A 221 -3.47 -10.98 -8.41
CA LEU A 221 -3.90 -12.29 -8.93
C LEU A 221 -2.73 -13.27 -9.00
N GLY A 222 -1.55 -12.81 -9.44
CA GLY A 222 -0.33 -13.61 -9.43
C GLY A 222 0.11 -14.01 -8.01
N ALA A 223 0.06 -13.06 -7.07
CA ALA A 223 0.38 -13.31 -5.66
C ALA A 223 -0.63 -14.27 -5.01
N LEU A 224 -1.91 -14.17 -5.35
CA LEU A 224 -2.96 -15.07 -4.87
C LEU A 224 -2.74 -16.50 -5.32
N TRP A 225 -2.39 -16.68 -6.61
CA TRP A 225 -2.01 -18.00 -7.13
C TRP A 225 -0.77 -18.55 -6.42
N LEU A 226 0.25 -17.70 -6.20
CA LEU A 226 1.48 -18.07 -5.50
C LEU A 226 1.19 -18.47 -4.04
N ALA A 227 0.38 -17.68 -3.33
CA ALA A 227 0.00 -17.96 -1.95
C ALA A 227 -0.74 -19.30 -1.83
N GLY A 228 -1.72 -19.54 -2.72
CA GLY A 228 -2.45 -20.79 -2.76
C GLY A 228 -1.54 -22.01 -2.98
N LYS A 229 -0.56 -21.86 -3.87
CA LYS A 229 0.40 -22.93 -4.17
C LYS A 229 1.42 -23.14 -3.05
N SER A 230 1.96 -22.04 -2.50
CA SER A 230 2.93 -22.09 -1.41
C SER A 230 2.34 -22.71 -0.14
N LEU A 231 1.09 -22.36 0.20
CA LEU A 231 0.39 -22.95 1.33
C LEU A 231 0.16 -24.45 1.16
N ARG A 232 -0.32 -24.90 -0.02
CA ARG A 232 -0.50 -26.33 -0.29
C ARG A 232 0.80 -27.12 -0.18
N LEU A 233 1.89 -26.61 -0.75
CA LEU A 233 3.19 -27.29 -0.71
C LEU A 233 3.85 -27.16 0.66
N GLY A 234 3.66 -26.02 1.33
CA GLY A 234 4.20 -25.77 2.67
C GLY A 234 3.60 -26.67 3.75
N MET A 235 2.31 -27.03 3.60
CA MET A 235 1.64 -27.99 4.49
C MET A 235 2.17 -29.42 4.37
N LEU A 236 2.70 -29.80 3.19
CA LEU A 236 3.17 -31.15 2.91
C LEU A 236 4.65 -31.36 3.25
N LYS A 237 5.41 -30.29 3.51
CA LYS A 237 6.87 -30.34 3.71
C LYS A 237 7.31 -29.49 4.90
N TYR A 238 7.16 -30.06 6.10
CA TYR A 238 7.61 -29.44 7.35
C TYR A 238 9.13 -29.29 7.40
N GLY A 239 9.62 -28.15 7.93
CA GLY A 239 11.03 -27.90 8.18
C GLY A 239 11.90 -27.73 6.94
N GLN A 240 11.33 -27.72 5.72
CA GLN A 240 12.08 -27.52 4.49
C GLN A 240 11.70 -26.17 3.84
N ARG A 241 12.71 -25.44 3.39
CA ARG A 241 12.51 -24.27 2.52
C ARG A 241 11.86 -24.70 1.21
N LEU A 242 10.79 -24.01 0.82
CA LEU A 242 10.24 -24.15 -0.51
C LEU A 242 11.09 -23.28 -1.46
N THR A 243 11.81 -23.93 -2.37
CA THR A 243 12.56 -23.26 -3.43
C THR A 243 11.69 -23.00 -4.64
N TRP A 244 11.97 -21.93 -5.37
CA TRP A 244 11.25 -21.53 -6.59
C TRP A 244 11.15 -22.64 -7.63
N ASP A 245 12.23 -23.45 -7.79
CA ASP A 245 12.24 -24.60 -8.71
C ASP A 245 11.17 -25.65 -8.38
N LYS A 246 10.91 -25.89 -7.10
CA LYS A 246 9.87 -26.84 -6.66
C LYS A 246 8.47 -26.28 -6.91
N LEU A 247 8.30 -24.97 -6.77
CA LEU A 247 7.04 -24.29 -7.08
C LEU A 247 6.72 -24.35 -8.59
N LEU A 248 7.69 -24.10 -9.44
CA LEU A 248 7.51 -24.12 -10.89
C LEU A 248 7.27 -25.53 -11.44
N LYS A 249 8.05 -26.53 -10.99
CA LYS A 249 7.90 -27.93 -11.42
C LYS A 249 6.55 -28.57 -11.00
N SER A 250 5.93 -28.08 -9.94
CA SER A 250 4.59 -28.54 -9.55
C SER A 250 3.46 -27.84 -10.34
N ALA A 251 3.77 -26.88 -11.21
CA ALA A 251 2.79 -26.22 -12.09
C ALA A 251 2.52 -27.02 -13.38
N SER A 252 3.41 -27.97 -13.73
CA SER A 252 3.32 -28.77 -14.96
C SER A 252 2.66 -30.14 -14.76
N ARG A 253 2.11 -30.38 -13.57
CA ARG A 253 1.28 -31.56 -13.26
C ARG A 253 -0.09 -31.11 -12.75
#